data_75ef15cf2d382e7eebb3316e548fc649
#
_entry.id   75ef15cf2d382e7eebb3316e548fc649
#
_cell.length_a   1.000
_cell.length_b   1.000
_cell.length_c   1.000
_cell.angle_alpha   90.00
_cell.angle_beta   90.00
_cell.angle_gamma   90.00
#
_symmetry.space_group_name_H-M   'P 1'
#
loop_
_entity.id
_entity.type
_entity.pdbx_description
1 polymer ?
#
loop_
_entity_poly.entity_id
_entity_poly.type
_entity_poly.pdbx_seq_one_letter_code
_entity_poly.pdbx_strand_id
1 'polypeptide(L)' 'VSIEKSNIDGKVTATVTTVINGKEEVQKFEGTDAEVQAKIDALK' A
#
# COMPACT_ATOMS: atom_id res chain seq x y z
N VAL A 1 -8.47 -7.23 4.17
CA VAL A 1 -7.56 -6.33 3.44
C VAL A 1 -7.60 -4.94 4.05
N SER A 2 -6.46 -4.43 4.43
CA SER A 2 -6.33 -3.07 4.95
C SER A 2 -5.30 -2.31 4.13
N ILE A 3 -5.64 -1.09 3.76
CA ILE A 3 -4.73 -0.25 3.00
C ILE A 3 -4.58 1.08 3.73
N GLU A 4 -3.35 1.44 4.05
CA GLU A 4 -3.06 2.70 4.69
C GLU A 4 -2.14 3.53 3.80
N LYS A 5 -2.43 4.81 3.70
CA LYS A 5 -1.65 5.73 2.91
C LYS A 5 -1.25 6.93 3.77
N SER A 6 -0.01 7.32 3.65
CA SER A 6 0.50 8.50 4.35
C SER A 6 1.26 9.37 3.38
N ASN A 7 1.11 10.68 3.54
CA ASN A 7 1.83 11.64 2.73
C ASN A 7 2.57 12.58 3.67
N ILE A 8 3.89 12.53 3.63
CA ILE A 8 4.74 13.35 4.48
C ILE A 8 5.79 14.02 3.60
N ASP A 9 5.79 15.34 3.57
CA ASP A 9 6.79 16.12 2.81
C ASP A 9 6.86 15.70 1.35
N GLY A 10 5.70 15.44 0.74
CA GLY A 10 5.67 15.04 -0.64
C GLY A 10 6.02 13.58 -0.88
N LYS A 11 6.34 12.85 0.17
CA LYS A 11 6.63 11.43 0.07
C LYS A 11 5.41 10.63 0.49
N VAL A 12 4.95 9.75 -0.37
CA VAL A 12 3.78 8.93 -0.12
C VAL A 12 4.21 7.52 0.25
N THR A 13 3.68 7.03 1.34
CA THR A 13 3.96 5.68 1.80
C THR A 13 2.64 4.93 1.90
N ALA A 14 2.59 3.72 1.39
CA ALA A 14 1.40 2.89 1.47
C ALA A 14 1.74 1.56 2.12
N THR A 15 0.86 1.09 2.99
CA THR A 15 1.01 -0.20 3.63
C THR A 15 -0.25 -1.01 3.36
N VAL A 16 -0.08 -2.20 2.82
CA VAL A 16 -1.18 -3.09 2.50
C VAL A 16 -1.06 -4.35 3.35
N THR A 17 -2.10 -4.65 4.09
CA THR A 17 -2.16 -5.87 4.89
C THR A 17 -3.27 -6.76 4.36
N THR A 18 -2.93 -8.00 4.05
CA THR A 18 -3.89 -8.97 3.52
C THR A 18 -3.87 -10.22 4.39
N VAL A 19 -5.05 -10.69 4.78
CA VAL A 19 -5.18 -11.92 5.53
C VAL A 19 -6.04 -12.89 4.74
N ILE A 20 -5.47 -14.03 4.40
CA ILE A 20 -6.17 -15.07 3.63
C ILE A 20 -5.93 -16.40 4.32
N ASN A 21 -7.03 -17.06 4.74
CA ASN A 21 -6.98 -18.37 5.37
C ASN A 21 -6.03 -18.42 6.57
N GLY A 22 -6.03 -17.36 7.36
CA GLY A 22 -5.17 -17.29 8.53
C GLY A 22 -3.73 -16.94 8.20
N LYS A 23 -3.43 -16.63 6.95
CA LYS A 23 -2.12 -16.23 6.53
C LYS A 23 -2.08 -14.73 6.32
N GLU A 24 -1.16 -14.07 6.99
CA GLU A 24 -1.07 -12.61 6.94
C GLU A 24 0.11 -12.18 6.09
N GLU A 25 -0.15 -11.25 5.18
CA GLU A 25 0.90 -10.68 4.34
C GLU A 25 0.87 -9.16 4.44
N VAL A 26 2.05 -8.57 4.56
CA VAL A 26 2.19 -7.12 4.65
C VAL A 26 3.11 -6.64 3.55
N GLN A 27 2.66 -5.63 2.80
CA GLN A 27 3.46 -5.04 1.74
C GLN A 27 3.54 -3.54 1.95
N LYS A 28 4.69 -2.98 1.67
CA LYS A 28 4.91 -1.53 1.80
C LYS A 28 5.47 -0.98 0.50
N PHE A 29 4.99 0.19 0.14
CA PHE A 29 5.48 0.90 -1.03
C PHE A 29 5.80 2.33 -0.66
N GLU A 30 6.78 2.91 -1.36
CA GLU A 30 7.11 4.32 -1.21
C GLU A 30 7.31 4.93 -2.57
N GLY A 31 6.99 6.22 -2.69
CA GLY A 31 7.21 6.92 -3.92
C GLY A 31 6.30 8.12 -4.04
N THR A 32 5.99 8.49 -5.30
CA THR A 32 5.04 9.56 -5.53
C THR A 32 3.62 9.03 -5.43
N ASP A 33 2.67 9.95 -5.33
CA ASP A 33 1.27 9.56 -5.24
C ASP A 33 0.84 8.71 -6.45
N ALA A 34 1.30 9.08 -7.64
CA ALA A 34 0.95 8.34 -8.84
C ALA A 34 1.52 6.93 -8.81
N GLU A 35 2.75 6.77 -8.33
CA GLU A 35 3.37 5.47 -8.27
C GLU A 35 2.68 4.56 -7.25
N VAL A 36 2.38 5.12 -6.09
CA VAL A 36 1.70 4.36 -5.05
C VAL A 36 0.31 3.97 -5.51
N GLN A 37 -0.39 4.89 -6.16
CA GLN A 37 -1.73 4.62 -6.66
C GLN A 37 -1.73 3.50 -7.70
N ALA A 38 -0.72 3.51 -8.57
CA ALA A 38 -0.61 2.47 -9.60
C ALA A 38 -0.41 1.09 -8.98
N LYS A 39 0.37 1.03 -7.91
CA LYS A 39 0.60 -0.25 -7.24
C LYS A 39 -0.64 -0.74 -6.52
N ILE A 40 -1.38 0.17 -5.93
CA ILE A 40 -2.63 -0.18 -5.26
C ILE A 40 -3.65 -0.68 -6.29
N ASP A 41 -3.71 -0.03 -7.43
CA ASP A 41 -4.61 -0.46 -8.50
C ASP A 41 -4.26 -1.85 -9.02
N ALA A 42 -2.98 -2.18 -9.05
CA ALA A 42 -2.55 -3.49 -9.51
C ALA A 42 -2.95 -4.62 -8.56
N LEU A 43 -3.30 -4.27 -7.34
CA LEU A 43 -3.72 -5.27 -6.34
C LEU A 43 -5.19 -5.65 -6.44
N LYS A 44 -5.97 -4.93 -7.22
CA LYS A 44 -7.40 -5.21 -7.36
C LYS A 44 -7.68 -6.45 -8.17
#